data_d2b6a2e8d535799a64a24b18b18d3a71
#
_entry.id   d2b6a2e8d535799a64a24b18b18d3a71
#
_cell.length_a   1.000
_cell.length_b   1.000
_cell.length_c   1.000
_cell.angle_alpha   90.00
_cell.angle_beta   90.00
_cell.angle_gamma   90.00
#
_symmetry.space_group_name_H-M   'P 1'
#
loop_
_entity.id
_entity.type
_entity.pdbx_description
1 polymer ?
#
loop_
_entity_poly.entity_id
_entity_poly.type
_entity_poly.pdbx_seq_one_letter_code
_entity_poly.pdbx_strand_id
1 'polypeptide(L)' 'MRIDKFLNAVNIVKRRSIAQDMLKNEVVFINDKLAKPSREVKVGDVITIKYLKGDKRYEV' A
#
# COMPACT_ATOMS: atom_id res chain seq x y z
N MET A 1 -11.00 -2.94 5.15
CA MET A 1 -10.03 -3.85 4.46
C MET A 1 -8.62 -3.49 4.92
N ARG A 2 -7.81 -4.47 5.23
CA ARG A 2 -6.41 -4.21 5.60
C ARG A 2 -5.62 -3.80 4.35
N ILE A 3 -4.61 -2.96 4.55
CA ILE A 3 -3.82 -2.43 3.43
C ILE A 3 -3.10 -3.52 2.65
N ASP A 4 -2.62 -4.58 3.30
CA ASP A 4 -1.96 -5.70 2.61
C ASP A 4 -2.93 -6.41 1.66
N LYS A 5 -4.18 -6.58 2.07
CA LYS A 5 -5.22 -7.16 1.24
C LYS A 5 -5.58 -6.22 0.07
N PHE A 6 -5.63 -4.92 0.32
CA PHE A 6 -5.89 -3.93 -0.73
C PHE A 6 -4.85 -3.98 -1.82
N LEU A 7 -3.57 -4.02 -1.45
CA LEU A 7 -2.48 -4.06 -2.42
C LEU A 7 -2.55 -5.31 -3.31
N ASN A 8 -2.99 -6.41 -2.75
CA ASN A 8 -3.17 -7.64 -3.52
C ASN A 8 -4.45 -7.57 -4.39
N ALA A 9 -5.53 -7.03 -3.85
CA ALA A 9 -6.83 -7.00 -4.53
C ALA A 9 -6.81 -6.14 -5.79
N VAL A 10 -6.02 -5.06 -5.83
CA VAL A 10 -5.92 -4.16 -6.98
C VAL A 10 -4.73 -4.50 -7.90
N ASN A 11 -4.16 -5.69 -7.73
CA ASN A 11 -3.06 -6.21 -8.56
C ASN A 11 -1.77 -5.35 -8.50
N ILE A 12 -1.59 -4.57 -7.46
CA ILE A 12 -0.33 -3.87 -7.24
C ILE A 12 0.78 -4.89 -6.97
N VAL A 13 0.45 -5.94 -6.21
CA VAL A 13 1.34 -7.05 -5.94
C VAL A 13 0.59 -8.36 -6.21
N LYS A 14 1.32 -9.39 -6.66
CA LYS A 14 0.73 -10.69 -6.97
C LYS A 14 0.60 -11.59 -5.75
N ARG A 15 1.43 -11.37 -4.75
CA ARG A 15 1.47 -12.20 -3.54
C ARG A 15 1.36 -11.33 -2.31
N ARG A 16 0.63 -11.83 -1.31
CA ARG A 16 0.46 -11.13 -0.04
C ARG A 16 1.79 -10.91 0.70
N SER A 17 2.70 -11.87 0.56
CA SER A 17 4.04 -11.74 1.16
C SER A 17 4.81 -10.54 0.60
N ILE A 18 4.65 -10.26 -0.70
CA ILE A 18 5.27 -9.10 -1.34
C ILE A 18 4.68 -7.82 -0.77
N ALA A 19 3.36 -7.78 -0.56
CA ALA A 19 2.70 -6.63 0.05
C ALA A 19 3.25 -6.38 1.45
N GLN A 20 3.42 -7.42 2.25
CA GLN A 20 3.97 -7.30 3.59
C GLN A 20 5.42 -6.82 3.56
N ASP A 21 6.21 -7.30 2.61
CA ASP A 21 7.60 -6.84 2.45
C ASP A 21 7.66 -5.36 2.08
N MET A 22 6.78 -4.90 1.20
CA MET A 22 6.71 -3.49 0.84
C MET A 22 6.36 -2.63 2.05
N LEU A 23 5.42 -3.07 2.87
CA LEU A 23 5.03 -2.36 4.09
C LEU A 23 6.17 -2.33 5.10
N LYS A 24 6.91 -3.44 5.24
CA LYS A 24 8.10 -3.53 6.09
C LYS A 24 9.19 -2.58 5.63
N ASN A 25 9.37 -2.44 4.32
CA ASN A 25 10.41 -1.59 3.74
C ASN A 25 10.02 -0.10 3.72
N GLU A 26 8.86 0.24 4.30
CA GLU A 26 8.43 1.61 4.48
C GLU A 26 8.26 2.38 3.18
N VAL A 27 7.81 1.70 2.13
CA VAL A 27 7.57 2.32 0.81
C VAL A 27 6.09 2.58 0.54
N VAL A 28 5.21 2.22 1.47
CA VAL A 28 3.76 2.38 1.31
C VAL A 28 3.26 3.45 2.27
N PHE A 29 2.55 4.43 1.75
CA PHE A 29 2.00 5.54 2.53
C PHE A 29 0.50 5.61 2.32
N ILE A 30 -0.22 6.00 3.36
CA ILE A 30 -1.66 6.26 3.30
C ILE A 30 -1.90 7.70 3.74
N ASN A 31 -2.51 8.49 2.85
CA ASN A 31 -2.76 9.93 3.11
C ASN A 31 -1.48 10.65 3.57
N ASP A 32 -0.34 10.36 2.89
CA ASP A 32 0.97 10.93 3.17
C ASP A 32 1.57 10.54 4.52
N LYS A 33 1.04 9.49 5.15
CA LYS A 33 1.59 8.93 6.39
C LYS A 33 2.05 7.52 6.15
N LEU A 34 3.16 7.14 6.77
CA LEU A 34 3.68 5.79 6.64
C LEU A 34 2.63 4.76 7.07
N ALA A 35 2.36 3.80 6.19
CA ALA A 35 1.39 2.75 6.45
C ALA A 35 2.04 1.57 7.16
N LYS A 36 1.37 1.08 8.21
CA LYS A 36 1.77 -0.16 8.89
C LYS A 36 1.02 -1.33 8.27
N PRO A 37 1.56 -2.57 8.38
CA PRO A 37 0.90 -3.75 7.80
C PRO A 37 -0.53 -3.98 8.27
N SER A 38 -0.84 -3.58 9.50
CA SER A 38 -2.18 -3.74 10.08
C SER A 38 -3.12 -2.58 9.77
N ARG A 39 -2.68 -1.57 9.04
CA ARG A 39 -3.50 -0.39 8.74
C ARG A 39 -4.73 -0.77 7.92
N GLU A 40 -5.87 -0.24 8.33
CA GLU A 40 -7.11 -0.35 7.58
C GLU A 40 -7.19 0.74 6.51
N VAL A 41 -7.72 0.41 5.33
CA VAL A 41 -8.00 1.39 4.28
C VAL A 41 -9.50 1.60 4.17
N LYS A 42 -9.90 2.84 3.87
CA LYS A 42 -11.29 3.24 3.72
C LYS A 42 -11.49 3.95 2.39
N VAL A 43 -12.73 3.98 1.92
CA VAL A 43 -13.07 4.75 0.72
C VAL A 43 -12.65 6.21 0.91
N GLY A 44 -11.95 6.75 -0.06
CA GLY A 44 -11.41 8.11 -0.01
C GLY A 44 -9.97 8.20 0.41
N ASP A 45 -9.39 7.12 0.95
CA ASP A 45 -7.96 7.09 1.28
C ASP A 45 -7.12 7.07 0.00
N VAL A 46 -5.96 7.72 0.05
CA VAL A 46 -4.99 7.72 -1.06
C VAL A 46 -3.77 6.92 -0.62
N ILE A 47 -3.47 5.88 -1.38
CA ILE A 47 -2.32 5.02 -1.13
C ILE A 47 -1.19 5.46 -2.06
N THR A 48 -0.03 5.78 -1.51
CA THR A 48 1.15 6.15 -2.29
C THR A 48 2.21 5.08 -2.11
N ILE A 49 2.77 4.61 -3.20
CA ILE A 49 3.85 3.62 -3.19
C ILE A 49 5.07 4.25 -3.82
N LYS A 50 6.18 4.23 -3.10
CA LYS A 50 7.44 4.80 -3.59
C LYS A 50 8.26 3.72 -4.28
N TYR A 51 8.42 3.86 -5.59
CA TYR A 51 9.29 3.01 -6.40
C TYR A 51 10.59 3.74 -6.72
N LEU A 52 11.58 2.98 -7.16
CA LEU A 52 12.85 3.56 -7.58
C LEU A 52 12.70 4.56 -8.72
N LYS A 53 11.73 4.32 -9.60
CA LYS A 53 11.49 5.17 -10.78
C LYS A 53 10.48 6.30 -10.53
N GLY A 54 9.93 6.39 -9.33
CA GLY A 54 8.94 7.40 -8.99
C GLY A 54 7.80 6.84 -8.18
N ASP A 55 6.94 7.72 -7.71
CA ASP A 55 5.82 7.35 -6.85
C ASP A 55 4.58 7.04 -7.68
N LYS A 56 3.77 6.11 -7.19
CA LYS A 56 2.45 5.83 -7.74
C LYS A 56 1.38 6.02 -6.69
N ARG A 57 0.26 6.61 -7.07
CA ARG A 57 -0.86 6.87 -6.17
C ARG A 57 -2.08 6.09 -6.62
N TYR A 58 -2.80 5.57 -5.63
CA TYR A 58 -4.03 4.83 -5.85
C TYR A 58 -5.09 5.37 -4.89
N GLU A 59 -6.26 5.69 -5.42
CA GLU A 59 -7.38 6.15 -4.60
C GLU A 59 -8.31 4.98 -4.31
N VAL A 60 -8.63 4.81 -3.04
CA VAL A 60 -9.52 3.73 -2.60
C VAL A 60 -10.99 4.06 -2.87
#